data_4723651a96943599593790d2df8f0c88
#
_entry.id   4723651a96943599593790d2df8f0c88
#
_cell.length_a   1.000
_cell.length_b   1.000
_cell.length_c   1.000
_cell.angle_alpha   90.00
_cell.angle_beta   90.00
_cell.angle_gamma   90.00
#
_symmetry.space_group_name_H-M   'P 1'
#
loop_
_entity.id
_entity.type
_entity.pdbx_description
1 polymer ?
#
loop_
_entity_poly.entity_id
_entity_poly.type
_entity_poly.pdbx_seq_one_letter_code
_entity_poly.pdbx_strand_id
1 'polypeptide(L)'
;YIVKISNSRMSDEDDYYLRFDGTNNRDGVGSWSECAKAGIAKTLTNMPLAIQRTAATTFTVKQFTYQDRRVGDDTTNPMPSFVGARINKVLFFRNRLALLSGENVVTSRPGTLGTPDFFNETALTVSASDPVDISAASMFPSELFDGIETNTGLVVFSTNQQFLLASDDTVFNPDTAKLRSISTFNYNET
;
A
#
# COMPACT_ATOMS: atom_id res chain seq x y z
N TYR A 1 20.10 14.49 -13.23
CA TYR A 1 20.86 13.27 -12.89
C TYR A 1 20.14 12.49 -11.81
N ILE A 2 20.21 11.14 -11.92
CA ILE A 2 19.81 10.23 -10.84
C ILE A 2 21.04 9.42 -10.50
N VAL A 3 21.40 9.36 -9.22
CA VAL A 3 22.52 8.56 -8.70
C VAL A 3 21.99 7.53 -7.72
N LYS A 4 22.57 6.34 -7.76
CA LYS A 4 22.34 5.29 -6.77
C LYS A 4 23.31 5.52 -5.61
N ILE A 5 22.82 5.55 -4.41
CA ILE A 5 23.60 5.53 -3.19
C ILE A 5 23.49 4.12 -2.62
N SER A 6 24.62 3.47 -2.44
CA SER A 6 24.70 2.11 -1.93
C SER A 6 25.60 2.07 -0.71
N ASN A 7 25.16 1.46 0.35
CA ASN A 7 25.93 1.25 1.56
C ASN A 7 26.70 -0.09 1.54
N SER A 8 26.24 -1.06 0.76
CA SER A 8 26.85 -2.38 0.64
C SER A 8 27.03 -2.77 -0.82
N ARG A 9 28.14 -3.44 -1.12
CA ARG A 9 28.35 -4.07 -2.44
C ARG A 9 27.69 -5.43 -2.59
N MET A 10 27.14 -5.97 -1.50
CA MET A 10 26.59 -7.34 -1.43
C MET A 10 25.08 -7.39 -1.31
N SER A 11 24.41 -6.28 -1.00
CA SER A 11 22.95 -6.22 -0.82
C SER A 11 22.41 -4.94 -1.41
N ASP A 12 21.29 -5.01 -2.07
CA ASP A 12 20.53 -3.86 -2.60
C ASP A 12 19.51 -3.31 -1.57
N GLU A 13 19.44 -3.91 -0.37
CA GLU A 13 18.46 -3.57 0.66
C GLU A 13 18.66 -2.16 1.25
N ASP A 14 19.90 -1.67 1.24
CA ASP A 14 20.26 -0.34 1.73
C ASP A 14 20.41 0.70 0.61
N ASP A 15 19.95 0.37 -0.58
CA ASP A 15 20.10 1.24 -1.73
C ASP A 15 18.97 2.26 -1.80
N TYR A 16 19.33 3.49 -2.11
CA TYR A 16 18.38 4.55 -2.43
C TYR A 16 18.90 5.42 -3.58
N TYR A 17 18.01 6.21 -4.13
CA TYR A 17 18.31 7.00 -5.32
C TYR A 17 18.07 8.47 -5.04
N LEU A 18 19.00 9.29 -5.49
CA LEU A 18 18.90 10.74 -5.40
C LEU A 18 18.84 11.34 -6.79
N ARG A 19 17.93 12.28 -6.97
CA ARG A 19 17.82 13.12 -8.16
C ARG A 19 18.38 14.51 -7.85
N PHE A 20 19.23 15.01 -8.72
CA PHE A 20 19.68 16.39 -8.69
C PHE A 20 18.66 17.29 -9.39
N ASP A 21 18.17 18.28 -8.68
CA ASP A 21 17.29 19.33 -9.17
C ASP A 21 18.08 20.65 -9.21
N GLY A 22 18.59 21.01 -10.39
CA GLY A 22 19.38 22.21 -10.59
C GLY A 22 18.56 23.49 -10.51
N THR A 23 19.11 24.53 -9.93
CA THR A 23 18.48 25.84 -9.88
C THR A 23 18.25 26.38 -11.29
N ASN A 24 16.99 26.70 -11.63
CA ASN A 24 16.56 27.13 -12.98
C ASN A 24 16.84 26.06 -14.07
N ASN A 25 16.76 24.77 -13.75
CA ASN A 25 17.05 23.65 -14.64
C ASN A 25 18.48 23.69 -15.24
N ARG A 26 19.44 24.19 -14.49
CA ARG A 26 20.85 24.29 -14.90
C ARG A 26 21.75 23.43 -14.02
N ASP A 27 22.87 23.00 -14.60
CA ASP A 27 23.92 22.32 -13.87
C ASP A 27 24.63 23.31 -12.91
N GLY A 28 25.24 22.75 -11.86
CA GLY A 28 26.11 23.46 -10.91
C GLY A 28 25.49 23.64 -9.54
N VAL A 29 24.54 24.53 -9.36
CA VAL A 29 23.87 24.78 -8.06
C VAL A 29 22.47 24.20 -8.06
N GLY A 30 22.13 23.43 -7.02
CA GLY A 30 20.82 22.80 -6.89
C GLY A 30 20.69 22.03 -5.60
N SER A 31 19.62 21.22 -5.50
CA SER A 31 19.37 20.33 -4.38
C SER A 31 19.27 18.87 -4.81
N TRP A 32 19.58 17.99 -3.90
CA TRP A 32 19.35 16.55 -4.06
C TRP A 32 18.08 16.15 -3.33
N SER A 33 17.21 15.42 -4.01
CA SER A 33 16.00 14.86 -3.42
C SER A 33 15.96 13.36 -3.66
N GLU A 34 15.43 12.61 -2.69
CA GLU A 34 15.21 11.19 -2.86
C GLU A 34 14.20 10.94 -4.00
N CYS A 35 14.46 9.91 -4.80
CA CYS A 35 13.63 9.58 -5.94
C CYS A 35 13.56 8.07 -6.18
N ALA A 36 12.63 7.65 -7.01
CA ALA A 36 12.58 6.27 -7.47
C ALA A 36 13.65 6.01 -8.54
N LYS A 37 14.17 4.79 -8.56
CA LYS A 37 15.09 4.29 -9.59
C LYS A 37 14.59 4.63 -10.98
N ALA A 38 15.49 5.03 -11.86
CA ALA A 38 15.15 5.30 -13.25
C ALA A 38 14.75 4.01 -14.00
N GLY A 39 13.73 4.11 -14.85
CA GLY A 39 13.33 3.00 -15.74
C GLY A 39 12.46 1.91 -15.11
N ILE A 40 12.08 2.03 -13.84
CA ILE A 40 11.14 1.09 -13.20
C ILE A 40 9.69 1.55 -13.30
N ALA A 41 8.76 0.61 -13.15
CA ALA A 41 7.35 0.92 -13.04
C ALA A 41 7.07 1.76 -11.79
N LYS A 42 6.28 2.81 -11.91
CA LYS A 42 5.95 3.74 -10.81
C LYS A 42 4.46 3.84 -10.56
N THR A 43 3.67 3.69 -11.61
CA THR A 43 2.23 3.96 -11.63
C THR A 43 1.44 2.68 -11.41
N LEU A 44 0.43 2.75 -10.56
CA LEU A 44 -0.56 1.68 -10.39
C LEU A 44 -1.55 1.71 -11.55
N THR A 45 -1.71 0.58 -12.23
CA THR A 45 -2.63 0.40 -13.35
C THR A 45 -3.73 -0.59 -13.01
N ASN A 46 -4.86 -0.54 -13.74
CA ASN A 46 -6.01 -1.44 -13.54
C ASN A 46 -6.62 -1.36 -12.14
N MET A 47 -6.59 -0.18 -11.55
CA MET A 47 -7.10 0.08 -10.22
C MET A 47 -8.63 0.31 -10.22
N PRO A 48 -9.32 0.13 -9.07
CA PRO A 48 -10.74 0.40 -8.92
C PRO A 48 -11.14 1.80 -9.39
N LEU A 49 -12.30 1.87 -10.02
CA LEU A 49 -12.90 3.13 -10.45
C LEU A 49 -13.65 3.81 -9.29
N ALA A 50 -13.73 5.13 -9.34
CA ALA A 50 -14.55 5.91 -8.42
C ALA A 50 -15.90 6.25 -9.05
N ILE A 51 -16.96 6.11 -8.26
CA ILE A 51 -18.28 6.64 -8.58
C ILE A 51 -18.48 7.91 -7.75
N GLN A 52 -18.58 9.03 -8.40
CA GLN A 52 -18.77 10.33 -7.75
C GLN A 52 -20.16 10.87 -8.03
N ARG A 53 -20.90 11.22 -6.98
CA ARG A 53 -22.14 11.99 -7.12
C ARG A 53 -21.80 13.44 -7.43
N THR A 54 -22.23 13.92 -8.59
CA THR A 54 -21.96 15.28 -9.07
C THR A 54 -23.16 16.23 -8.93
N ALA A 55 -24.38 15.65 -8.83
CA ALA A 55 -25.63 16.39 -8.56
C ALA A 55 -26.62 15.46 -7.82
N ALA A 56 -27.79 15.97 -7.48
CA ALA A 56 -28.79 15.24 -6.71
C ALA A 56 -29.14 13.85 -7.30
N THR A 57 -29.16 13.73 -8.63
CA THR A 57 -29.51 12.51 -9.37
C THR A 57 -28.44 12.07 -10.37
N THR A 58 -27.27 12.73 -10.38
CA THR A 58 -26.23 12.48 -11.38
C THR A 58 -24.99 11.87 -10.71
N PHE A 59 -24.52 10.77 -11.29
CA PHE A 59 -23.29 10.09 -10.89
C PHE A 59 -22.36 10.00 -12.08
N THR A 60 -21.07 10.19 -11.84
CA THR A 60 -20.00 9.98 -12.83
C THR A 60 -19.10 8.86 -12.39
N VAL A 61 -18.78 7.96 -13.31
CA VAL A 61 -17.74 6.94 -13.12
C VAL A 61 -16.45 7.50 -13.70
N LYS A 62 -15.39 7.52 -12.91
CA LYS A 62 -14.09 8.02 -13.35
C LYS A 62 -12.97 7.13 -12.84
N GLN A 63 -11.85 7.18 -13.52
CA GLN A 63 -10.62 6.60 -12.99
C GLN A 63 -10.23 7.39 -11.73
N PHE A 64 -9.95 6.68 -10.66
CA PHE A 64 -9.44 7.29 -9.45
C PHE A 64 -7.93 7.50 -9.59
N THR A 65 -7.42 8.62 -9.11
CA THR A 65 -5.99 8.92 -9.18
C THR A 65 -5.29 8.33 -7.96
N TYR A 66 -4.31 7.50 -8.19
CA TYR A 66 -3.43 6.94 -7.17
C TYR A 66 -2.07 7.61 -7.25
N GLN A 67 -1.36 7.67 -6.12
CA GLN A 67 0.00 8.21 -6.10
C GLN A 67 0.98 7.25 -6.77
N ASP A 68 1.91 7.81 -7.50
CA ASP A 68 3.02 7.06 -8.09
C ASP A 68 4.10 6.76 -7.04
N ARG A 69 4.85 5.69 -7.24
CA ARG A 69 6.06 5.40 -6.48
C ARG A 69 7.09 6.52 -6.70
N ARG A 70 7.42 7.22 -5.64
CA ARG A 70 8.29 8.41 -5.68
C ARG A 70 9.72 8.12 -5.28
N VAL A 71 9.97 7.05 -4.51
CA VAL A 71 11.27 6.71 -3.93
C VAL A 71 11.55 5.22 -4.03
N GLY A 72 12.81 4.84 -3.92
CA GLY A 72 13.26 3.45 -3.86
C GLY A 72 13.17 2.69 -5.19
N ASP A 73 13.18 1.38 -5.11
CA ASP A 73 13.06 0.45 -6.23
C ASP A 73 12.19 -0.77 -5.87
N ASP A 74 12.31 -1.87 -6.62
CA ASP A 74 11.49 -3.06 -6.40
C ASP A 74 11.89 -3.85 -5.14
N THR A 75 13.04 -3.53 -4.52
CA THR A 75 13.49 -4.12 -3.25
C THR A 75 13.10 -3.25 -2.06
N THR A 76 13.38 -1.96 -2.12
CA THR A 76 13.22 -1.03 -0.98
C THR A 76 11.83 -0.40 -0.90
N ASN A 77 11.09 -0.36 -2.00
CA ASN A 77 9.71 0.14 -2.06
C ASN A 77 8.93 -0.61 -3.15
N PRO A 78 8.64 -1.91 -2.95
CA PRO A 78 8.07 -2.77 -3.98
C PRO A 78 6.68 -2.32 -4.42
N MET A 79 6.22 -2.87 -5.55
CA MET A 79 4.82 -2.77 -5.92
C MET A 79 3.95 -3.48 -4.88
N PRO A 80 2.79 -2.91 -4.52
CA PRO A 80 1.85 -3.57 -3.60
C PRO A 80 1.45 -4.95 -4.09
N SER A 81 1.23 -5.88 -3.15
CA SER A 81 0.94 -7.29 -3.45
C SER A 81 -0.32 -7.54 -4.28
N PHE A 82 -1.24 -6.58 -4.34
CA PHE A 82 -2.44 -6.67 -5.19
C PHE A 82 -2.16 -6.39 -6.68
N VAL A 83 -0.97 -5.88 -7.04
CA VAL A 83 -0.66 -5.56 -8.44
C VAL A 83 -0.58 -6.84 -9.26
N GLY A 84 -1.39 -6.92 -10.32
CA GLY A 84 -1.53 -8.13 -11.13
C GLY A 84 -2.43 -9.22 -10.54
N ALA A 85 -3.03 -8.98 -9.37
CA ALA A 85 -3.98 -9.88 -8.73
C ALA A 85 -5.40 -9.29 -8.72
N ARG A 86 -6.39 -10.13 -8.40
CA ARG A 86 -7.79 -9.70 -8.26
C ARG A 86 -7.97 -8.98 -6.92
N ILE A 87 -8.62 -7.82 -6.95
CA ILE A 87 -9.11 -7.13 -5.74
C ILE A 87 -10.51 -7.65 -5.43
N ASN A 88 -10.66 -8.33 -4.31
CA ASN A 88 -11.94 -8.93 -3.89
C ASN A 88 -12.82 -7.91 -3.17
N LYS A 89 -12.22 -7.01 -2.38
CA LYS A 89 -12.96 -6.02 -1.60
C LYS A 89 -12.17 -4.72 -1.45
N VAL A 90 -12.92 -3.63 -1.42
CA VAL A 90 -12.44 -2.29 -1.09
C VAL A 90 -13.11 -1.86 0.21
N LEU A 91 -12.33 -1.47 1.20
CA LEU A 91 -12.77 -1.10 2.54
C LEU A 91 -12.09 0.20 2.99
N PHE A 92 -12.61 0.79 4.05
CA PHE A 92 -11.94 1.86 4.78
C PHE A 92 -11.63 1.37 6.19
N PHE A 93 -10.40 1.61 6.62
CA PHE A 93 -9.95 1.23 7.94
C PHE A 93 -8.94 2.25 8.47
N ARG A 94 -9.22 2.84 9.61
CA ARG A 94 -8.34 3.82 10.29
C ARG A 94 -7.82 4.91 9.36
N ASN A 95 -8.72 5.55 8.62
CA ASN A 95 -8.40 6.63 7.67
C ASN A 95 -7.49 6.20 6.51
N ARG A 96 -7.50 4.91 6.16
CA ARG A 96 -6.76 4.31 5.06
C ARG A 96 -7.73 3.62 4.10
N LEU A 97 -7.42 3.62 2.82
CA LEU A 97 -8.07 2.75 1.85
C LEU A 97 -7.47 1.35 2.00
N ALA A 98 -8.28 0.36 2.28
CA ALA A 98 -7.87 -1.02 2.42
C ALA A 98 -8.39 -1.88 1.26
N LEU A 99 -7.54 -2.70 0.70
CA LEU A 99 -7.83 -3.62 -0.38
C LEU A 99 -7.56 -5.05 0.08
N LEU A 100 -8.51 -5.94 -0.16
CA LEU A 100 -8.33 -7.38 0.03
C LEU A 100 -8.04 -8.03 -1.32
N SER A 101 -6.93 -8.75 -1.42
CA SER A 101 -6.48 -9.38 -2.65
C SER A 101 -5.77 -10.70 -2.37
N GLY A 102 -6.33 -11.81 -2.82
CA GLY A 102 -5.82 -13.13 -2.47
C GLY A 102 -5.77 -13.31 -0.94
N GLU A 103 -4.61 -13.55 -0.41
CA GLU A 103 -4.35 -13.70 1.04
C GLU A 103 -3.88 -12.39 1.71
N ASN A 104 -3.84 -11.27 0.96
CA ASN A 104 -3.22 -10.04 1.43
C ASN A 104 -4.26 -8.99 1.81
N VAL A 105 -3.96 -8.27 2.88
CA VAL A 105 -4.60 -7.00 3.23
C VAL A 105 -3.60 -5.89 2.99
N VAL A 106 -3.92 -5.01 2.04
CA VAL A 106 -3.08 -3.89 1.69
C VAL A 106 -3.79 -2.59 2.03
N THR A 107 -3.17 -1.74 2.82
CA THR A 107 -3.75 -0.42 3.16
C THR A 107 -2.93 0.70 2.60
N SER A 108 -3.57 1.77 2.14
CA SER A 108 -2.90 3.00 1.76
C SER A 108 -2.28 3.72 2.96
N ARG A 109 -1.50 4.73 2.72
CA ARG A 109 -1.12 5.73 3.74
C ARG A 109 -2.36 6.41 4.30
N PRO A 110 -2.37 6.82 5.58
CA PRO A 110 -3.51 7.49 6.19
C PRO A 110 -3.71 8.90 5.60
N GLY A 111 -4.95 9.35 5.54
CA GLY A 111 -5.29 10.69 5.08
C GLY A 111 -5.19 10.94 3.58
N THR A 112 -4.86 9.91 2.79
CA THR A 112 -4.66 10.02 1.34
C THR A 112 -5.89 9.61 0.53
N LEU A 113 -7.09 9.68 1.09
CA LEU A 113 -8.33 9.20 0.43
C LEU A 113 -8.66 9.92 -0.89
N GLY A 114 -8.19 11.16 -1.06
CA GLY A 114 -8.35 11.90 -2.33
C GLY A 114 -7.45 11.40 -3.46
N THR A 115 -6.28 10.87 -3.11
CA THR A 115 -5.26 10.26 -3.99
C THR A 115 -4.52 9.19 -3.20
N PRO A 116 -5.08 7.98 -3.07
CA PRO A 116 -4.48 6.95 -2.23
C PRO A 116 -3.04 6.64 -2.61
N ASP A 117 -2.19 6.55 -1.61
CA ASP A 117 -0.76 6.27 -1.73
C ASP A 117 -0.47 4.89 -1.11
N PHE A 118 0.03 3.97 -1.91
CA PHE A 118 0.38 2.61 -1.51
C PHE A 118 1.89 2.39 -1.52
N PHE A 119 2.68 3.46 -1.50
CA PHE A 119 4.13 3.39 -1.48
C PHE A 119 4.70 4.06 -0.23
N ASN A 120 5.88 3.59 0.19
CA ASN A 120 6.61 4.17 1.30
C ASN A 120 7.07 5.59 0.99
N GLU A 121 7.21 6.40 2.03
CA GLU A 121 7.66 7.79 1.92
C GLU A 121 9.14 7.89 1.63
N THR A 122 9.93 6.98 2.19
CA THR A 122 11.39 6.86 1.99
C THR A 122 11.76 5.40 1.74
N ALA A 123 12.92 5.17 1.12
CA ALA A 123 13.39 3.83 0.79
C ALA A 123 13.96 3.06 2.00
N LEU A 124 14.59 3.76 2.95
CA LEU A 124 15.39 3.13 4.01
C LEU A 124 14.73 3.11 5.39
N THR A 125 13.79 4.01 5.66
CA THR A 125 13.17 4.12 6.98
C THR A 125 11.68 3.87 6.89
N VAL A 126 11.18 2.97 7.75
CA VAL A 126 9.74 2.76 7.87
C VAL A 126 9.12 3.89 8.68
N SER A 127 8.13 4.54 8.09
CA SER A 127 7.34 5.58 8.74
C SER A 127 6.04 4.99 9.31
N ALA A 128 5.58 5.51 10.43
CA ALA A 128 4.27 5.15 10.98
C ALA A 128 3.11 5.45 10.01
N SER A 129 3.32 6.34 9.05
CA SER A 129 2.36 6.66 7.99
C SER A 129 2.49 5.79 6.74
N ASP A 130 3.46 4.89 6.65
CA ASP A 130 3.62 4.07 5.45
C ASP A 130 2.46 3.07 5.27
N PRO A 131 2.26 2.58 4.04
CA PRO A 131 1.27 1.56 3.74
C PRO A 131 1.53 0.28 4.54
N VAL A 132 0.50 -0.49 4.80
CA VAL A 132 0.63 -1.84 5.36
C VAL A 132 0.27 -2.83 4.28
N ASP A 133 1.16 -3.77 3.99
CA ASP A 133 0.94 -4.89 3.09
C ASP A 133 1.29 -6.18 3.83
N ILE A 134 0.28 -6.92 4.24
CA ILE A 134 0.43 -8.06 5.13
C ILE A 134 -0.38 -9.26 4.63
N SER A 135 0.24 -10.43 4.65
CA SER A 135 -0.39 -11.69 4.27
C SER A 135 -0.99 -12.42 5.47
N ALA A 136 -2.08 -13.12 5.24
CA ALA A 136 -2.68 -14.01 6.22
C ALA A 136 -1.76 -15.21 6.47
N ALA A 137 -1.27 -15.36 7.68
CA ALA A 137 -0.52 -16.56 8.09
C ALA A 137 -1.49 -17.71 8.35
N SER A 138 -1.73 -18.53 7.34
CA SER A 138 -2.62 -19.70 7.39
C SER A 138 -1.88 -20.96 6.96
N MET A 139 -2.28 -22.12 7.51
CA MET A 139 -1.79 -23.43 7.04
C MET A 139 -2.35 -23.82 5.67
N PHE A 140 -3.46 -23.24 5.26
CA PHE A 140 -4.13 -23.49 3.99
C PHE A 140 -4.33 -22.18 3.26
N PRO A 141 -4.30 -22.16 1.91
CA PRO A 141 -4.63 -20.97 1.14
C PRO A 141 -5.96 -20.39 1.59
N SER A 142 -5.97 -19.10 1.95
CA SER A 142 -7.10 -18.43 2.56
C SER A 142 -7.42 -17.14 1.81
N GLU A 143 -8.19 -17.26 0.73
CA GLU A 143 -8.62 -16.09 -0.02
C GLU A 143 -9.51 -15.20 0.84
N LEU A 144 -9.19 -13.91 0.89
CA LEU A 144 -9.90 -12.91 1.67
C LEU A 144 -11.02 -12.28 0.83
N PHE A 145 -12.26 -12.29 1.33
CA PHE A 145 -13.43 -11.85 0.57
C PHE A 145 -14.06 -10.56 1.09
N ASP A 146 -14.16 -10.43 2.40
CA ASP A 146 -14.86 -9.31 3.02
C ASP A 146 -14.26 -8.95 4.37
N GLY A 147 -14.65 -7.81 4.92
CA GLY A 147 -14.20 -7.38 6.23
C GLY A 147 -15.13 -6.35 6.84
N ILE A 148 -15.09 -6.28 8.15
CA ILE A 148 -15.85 -5.32 8.94
C ILE A 148 -14.97 -4.68 10.01
N GLU A 149 -15.01 -3.36 10.09
CA GLU A 149 -14.33 -2.63 11.15
C GLU A 149 -15.06 -2.82 12.47
N THR A 150 -14.30 -3.11 13.51
CA THR A 150 -14.76 -3.25 14.90
C THR A 150 -13.92 -2.36 15.82
N ASN A 151 -14.30 -2.23 17.06
CA ASN A 151 -13.54 -1.44 18.05
C ASN A 151 -12.11 -1.98 18.27
N THR A 152 -11.88 -3.27 18.02
CA THR A 152 -10.58 -3.93 18.23
C THR A 152 -9.72 -3.96 16.97
N GLY A 153 -10.29 -3.77 15.78
CA GLY A 153 -9.59 -3.83 14.53
C GLY A 153 -10.50 -4.17 13.35
N LEU A 154 -9.93 -4.57 12.25
CA LEU A 154 -10.66 -5.04 11.06
C LEU A 154 -10.76 -6.57 11.11
N VAL A 155 -11.98 -7.09 11.27
CA VAL A 155 -12.25 -8.52 11.09
C VAL A 155 -12.34 -8.80 9.60
N VAL A 156 -11.55 -9.78 9.13
CA VAL A 156 -11.47 -10.16 7.72
C VAL A 156 -11.94 -11.60 7.56
N PHE A 157 -12.82 -11.82 6.61
CA PHE A 157 -13.41 -13.13 6.31
C PHE A 157 -12.69 -13.77 5.13
N SER A 158 -12.33 -15.04 5.29
CA SER A 158 -11.70 -15.83 4.23
C SER A 158 -12.42 -17.17 4.01
N THR A 159 -11.97 -17.92 3.03
CA THR A 159 -12.49 -19.24 2.70
C THR A 159 -12.55 -20.21 3.89
N ASN A 160 -11.53 -20.21 4.74
CA ASN A 160 -11.34 -21.25 5.77
C ASN A 160 -11.29 -20.70 7.19
N GLN A 161 -11.02 -19.42 7.35
CA GLN A 161 -10.73 -18.80 8.63
C GLN A 161 -11.21 -17.36 8.65
N GLN A 162 -11.26 -16.82 9.85
CA GLN A 162 -11.48 -15.40 10.06
C GLN A 162 -10.23 -14.81 10.72
N PHE A 163 -9.86 -13.64 10.28
CA PHE A 163 -8.68 -12.95 10.78
C PHE A 163 -9.05 -11.63 11.41
N LEU A 164 -8.22 -11.17 12.32
CA LEU A 164 -8.27 -9.84 12.89
C LEU A 164 -7.01 -9.09 12.50
N LEU A 165 -7.16 -8.03 11.71
CA LEU A 165 -6.11 -7.05 11.49
C LEU A 165 -6.18 -6.02 12.61
N ALA A 166 -5.18 -6.00 13.44
CA ALA A 166 -5.07 -5.09 14.57
C ALA A 166 -3.62 -4.63 14.74
N SER A 167 -3.43 -3.66 15.61
CA SER A 167 -2.12 -3.22 16.07
C SER A 167 -2.01 -3.54 17.55
N ASP A 168 -0.87 -4.05 17.99
CA ASP A 168 -0.57 -4.22 19.41
C ASP A 168 -0.29 -2.87 20.09
N ASP A 169 -0.10 -1.82 19.31
CA ASP A 169 0.18 -0.47 19.79
C ASP A 169 -0.99 0.48 19.50
N THR A 170 -0.92 1.68 20.11
CA THR A 170 -1.95 2.73 19.94
C THR A 170 -2.02 3.21 18.49
N VAL A 171 -0.90 3.17 17.76
CA VAL A 171 -0.80 3.59 16.35
C VAL A 171 -0.69 2.38 15.45
N PHE A 172 -1.61 2.29 14.48
CA PHE A 172 -1.56 1.29 13.43
C PHE A 172 -0.54 1.72 12.36
N ASN A 173 0.55 0.96 12.24
CA ASN A 173 1.64 1.19 11.29
C ASN A 173 2.20 -0.15 10.78
N PRO A 174 3.10 -0.17 9.78
CA PRO A 174 3.65 -1.40 9.22
C PRO A 174 4.33 -2.32 10.25
N ASP A 175 5.02 -1.75 11.24
CA ASP A 175 5.78 -2.52 12.24
C ASP A 175 4.88 -3.18 13.29
N THR A 176 3.73 -2.56 13.59
CA THR A 176 2.82 -2.99 14.66
C THR A 176 1.58 -3.72 14.13
N ALA A 177 1.31 -3.63 12.83
CA ALA A 177 0.18 -4.31 12.20
C ALA A 177 0.35 -5.82 12.25
N LYS A 178 -0.70 -6.52 12.68
CA LYS A 178 -0.74 -8.00 12.72
C LYS A 178 -2.07 -8.50 12.22
N LEU A 179 -1.99 -9.51 11.36
CA LEU A 179 -3.15 -10.24 10.87
C LEU A 179 -3.18 -11.62 11.54
N ARG A 180 -4.06 -11.78 12.53
CA ARG A 180 -4.12 -12.98 13.36
C ARG A 180 -5.39 -13.77 13.07
N SER A 181 -5.29 -15.09 12.97
CA SER A 181 -6.47 -15.97 12.93
C SER A 181 -7.22 -15.89 14.27
N ILE A 182 -8.53 -15.69 14.21
CA ILE A 182 -9.42 -15.61 15.37
C ILE A 182 -10.47 -16.71 15.39
N SER A 183 -10.70 -17.36 14.25
CA SER A 183 -11.70 -18.41 14.11
C SER A 183 -11.40 -19.28 12.89
N THR A 184 -11.86 -20.53 12.93
CA THR A 184 -11.74 -21.51 11.83
C THR A 184 -13.07 -21.78 11.14
N PHE A 185 -14.04 -20.87 11.26
CA PHE A 185 -15.31 -20.98 10.54
C PHE A 185 -15.13 -20.55 9.09
N ASN A 186 -15.73 -21.31 8.19
CA ASN A 186 -15.74 -20.99 6.77
C ASN A 186 -16.65 -19.77 6.52
N TYR A 187 -16.25 -18.92 5.60
CA TYR A 187 -17.11 -17.92 5.01
C TYR A 187 -17.86 -18.56 3.84
N ASN A 188 -19.18 -18.44 3.83
CA ASN A 188 -20.01 -18.87 2.72
C ASN A 188 -20.35 -17.66 1.85
N GLU A 189 -19.78 -17.62 0.66
CA GLU A 189 -20.11 -16.62 -0.36
C GLU A 189 -21.47 -17.01 -0.97
N THR A 190 -22.56 -16.34 -0.56
CA THR A 190 -23.90 -16.49 -1.15
C THR A 190 -24.18 -15.40 -2.15
#